data_a95aea0307e0c7bd6f5f578a5a7c554a
#
_entry.id   a95aea0307e0c7bd6f5f578a5a7c554a
#
_cell.length_a   1.000
_cell.length_b   1.000
_cell.length_c   1.000
_cell.angle_alpha   90.00
_cell.angle_beta   90.00
_cell.angle_gamma   90.00
#
_symmetry.space_group_name_H-M   'P 1'
#
loop_
_entity.id
_entity.type
_entity.pdbx_description
1 polymer ?
#
loop_
_entity_poly.entity_id
_entity_poly.type
_entity_poly.pdbx_seq_one_letter_code
_entity_poly.pdbx_strand_id
1 'polypeptide(L)'
;MSMDITFLGTGSAYPSPNRGASALVLRTEGENWLFDCGEGTQTQFMRSQLKASKINKVFISHLHGDHVFGLPGLLCTISLNLNPQPDQPPSCVDIYGPRGLRRFLRVALEISSSQLLFSYAVHELETSDDQCPVEGRLSPEVNTSNDTLHPQERPGRTIKLDSDTDCYNLIDDKQFVVKAFRLYHRVSSFGFSVEEKERPGRLNTDMLKELGLKPGPLYGRLKNGESVTLESGRVLTTSDVLEPPLKGRKVCVFGDCSSTLGEGFKRACQGADVLVHEATLEDGQHEKAIDHGHSTPSMAAAVALACEARTLVLYHFSQRYKPEPLRQDGDDDVTELRKQAELVLQGSGTQVILAEDFLTLPITLKKNLSQ
;
A
#
# COMPACT_ATOMS: atom_id res chain seq x y z
N MET A 1 -15.67 3.25 -9.22
CA MET A 1 -14.78 2.16 -8.77
C MET A 1 -14.55 2.33 -7.28
N SER A 2 -14.77 1.29 -6.50
CA SER A 2 -14.51 1.31 -5.06
C SER A 2 -13.01 1.14 -4.82
N MET A 3 -12.49 1.81 -3.81
CA MET A 3 -11.15 1.60 -3.28
C MET A 3 -11.26 1.74 -1.77
N ASP A 4 -10.70 0.81 -1.04
CA ASP A 4 -10.67 0.84 0.42
C ASP A 4 -9.42 0.14 0.96
N ILE A 5 -9.07 0.48 2.19
CA ILE A 5 -7.99 -0.16 2.94
C ILE A 5 -8.62 -0.95 4.08
N THR A 6 -8.26 -2.22 4.22
CA THR A 6 -8.64 -3.06 5.36
C THR A 6 -7.39 -3.47 6.12
N PHE A 7 -7.35 -3.21 7.42
CA PHE A 7 -6.26 -3.62 8.30
C PHE A 7 -6.51 -5.05 8.79
N LEU A 8 -5.57 -5.95 8.53
CA LEU A 8 -5.63 -7.34 9.01
C LEU A 8 -4.84 -7.53 10.29
N GLY A 9 -3.82 -6.71 10.51
CA GLY A 9 -3.02 -6.72 11.72
C GLY A 9 -2.41 -5.35 11.99
N THR A 10 -2.52 -4.90 13.23
CA THR A 10 -2.19 -3.53 13.65
C THR A 10 -1.20 -3.48 14.81
N GLY A 11 -0.71 -4.64 15.27
CA GLY A 11 0.26 -4.76 16.34
C GLY A 11 1.68 -4.90 15.86
N SER A 12 2.63 -4.45 16.69
CA SER A 12 4.06 -4.56 16.46
C SER A 12 4.66 -5.82 17.09
N ALA A 13 5.82 -6.24 16.55
CA ALA A 13 6.73 -7.27 17.04
C ALA A 13 6.20 -8.71 16.97
N TYR A 14 4.95 -9.00 17.31
CA TYR A 14 4.37 -10.34 17.30
C TYR A 14 2.83 -10.28 17.30
N PRO A 15 2.15 -11.29 16.77
CA PRO A 15 0.70 -11.35 16.87
C PRO A 15 0.26 -11.65 18.30
N SER A 16 -0.81 -11.01 18.75
CA SER A 16 -1.45 -11.27 20.04
C SER A 16 -2.93 -11.58 19.86
N PRO A 17 -3.65 -12.02 20.91
CA PRO A 17 -5.10 -12.17 20.83
C PRO A 17 -5.85 -10.88 20.51
N ASN A 18 -5.23 -9.73 20.77
CA ASN A 18 -5.83 -8.40 20.62
C ASN A 18 -5.50 -7.71 19.30
N ARG A 19 -4.29 -7.98 18.76
CA ARG A 19 -3.80 -7.37 17.51
C ARG A 19 -2.96 -8.39 16.72
N GLY A 20 -3.31 -8.60 15.46
CA GLY A 20 -2.48 -9.36 14.53
C GLY A 20 -1.16 -8.62 14.21
N ALA A 21 -0.16 -9.35 13.72
CA ALA A 21 1.05 -8.78 13.18
C ALA A 21 0.77 -8.02 11.87
N SER A 22 1.67 -7.13 11.49
CA SER A 22 1.49 -6.15 10.40
C SER A 22 1.00 -6.76 9.10
N ALA A 23 -0.19 -6.36 8.71
CA ALA A 23 -0.76 -6.67 7.40
C ALA A 23 -1.93 -5.72 7.10
N LEU A 24 -1.97 -5.16 5.91
CA LEU A 24 -3.13 -4.42 5.42
C LEU A 24 -3.37 -4.70 3.93
N VAL A 25 -4.60 -4.56 3.50
CA VAL A 25 -5.01 -4.81 2.13
C VAL A 25 -5.63 -3.55 1.53
N LEU A 26 -5.03 -3.07 0.45
CA LEU A 26 -5.67 -2.11 -0.44
C LEU A 26 -6.50 -2.88 -1.45
N ARG A 27 -7.81 -2.77 -1.35
CA ARG A 27 -8.74 -3.34 -2.32
C ARG A 27 -9.02 -2.33 -3.41
N THR A 28 -8.75 -2.73 -4.63
CA THR A 28 -9.09 -2.01 -5.85
C THR A 28 -10.22 -2.73 -6.59
N GLU A 29 -10.53 -2.35 -7.81
CA GLU A 29 -11.59 -2.99 -8.59
C GLU A 29 -11.23 -4.44 -8.98
N GLY A 30 -11.65 -5.38 -8.14
CA GLY A 30 -11.48 -6.81 -8.38
C GLY A 30 -10.17 -7.42 -7.91
N GLU A 31 -9.24 -6.64 -7.36
CA GLU A 31 -7.93 -7.06 -6.89
C GLU A 31 -7.70 -6.70 -5.43
N ASN A 32 -6.88 -7.50 -4.76
CA ASN A 32 -6.36 -7.23 -3.42
C ASN A 32 -4.84 -7.06 -3.49
N TRP A 33 -4.35 -5.92 -3.02
CA TRP A 33 -2.92 -5.63 -2.89
C TRP A 33 -2.55 -5.66 -1.43
N LEU A 34 -1.71 -6.62 -1.06
CA LEU A 34 -1.32 -6.82 0.32
C LEU A 34 -0.05 -6.02 0.63
N PHE A 35 -0.06 -5.28 1.72
CA PHE A 35 1.11 -4.60 2.28
C PHE A 35 1.46 -5.27 3.60
N ASP A 36 2.67 -5.80 3.67
CA ASP A 36 3.18 -6.70 4.68
C ASP A 36 2.34 -7.96 4.91
N CYS A 37 2.97 -8.96 5.43
CA CYS A 37 2.38 -10.26 5.69
C CYS A 37 3.02 -10.89 6.92
N GLY A 38 2.73 -10.33 8.08
CA GLY A 38 3.22 -10.84 9.35
C GLY A 38 2.62 -12.19 9.72
N GLU A 39 3.15 -12.79 10.77
CA GLU A 39 2.66 -14.06 11.27
C GLU A 39 1.16 -14.01 11.59
N GLY A 40 0.42 -15.02 11.18
CA GLY A 40 -1.03 -15.11 11.39
C GLY A 40 -1.90 -14.37 10.38
N THR A 41 -1.34 -13.64 9.40
CA THR A 41 -2.10 -12.94 8.36
C THR A 41 -3.06 -13.88 7.62
N GLN A 42 -2.67 -15.13 7.39
CA GLN A 42 -3.53 -16.17 6.82
C GLN A 42 -4.83 -16.34 7.61
N THR A 43 -4.74 -16.43 8.92
CA THR A 43 -5.92 -16.55 9.81
C THR A 43 -6.76 -15.28 9.80
N GLN A 44 -6.13 -14.11 9.74
CA GLN A 44 -6.84 -12.83 9.67
C GLN A 44 -7.63 -12.72 8.35
N PHE A 45 -7.10 -13.18 7.23
CA PHE A 45 -7.88 -13.29 5.98
C PHE A 45 -9.13 -14.15 6.15
N MET A 46 -9.02 -15.31 6.82
CA MET A 46 -10.16 -16.21 7.06
C MET A 46 -11.23 -15.57 7.95
N ARG A 47 -10.85 -14.67 8.85
CA ARG A 47 -11.76 -13.93 9.75
C ARG A 47 -12.36 -12.70 9.10
N SER A 48 -11.80 -12.24 7.97
CA SER A 48 -12.25 -11.07 7.23
C SER A 48 -13.21 -11.43 6.10
N GLN A 49 -13.78 -10.41 5.44
CA GLN A 49 -14.57 -10.59 4.23
C GLN A 49 -13.71 -10.59 2.95
N LEU A 50 -12.39 -10.43 3.09
CA LEU A 50 -11.47 -10.42 1.97
C LEU A 50 -11.23 -11.84 1.46
N LYS A 51 -10.98 -11.95 0.16
CA LYS A 51 -10.63 -13.23 -0.48
C LYS A 51 -9.15 -13.24 -0.79
N ALA A 52 -8.38 -14.11 -0.12
CA ALA A 52 -6.95 -14.27 -0.37
C ALA A 52 -6.64 -14.63 -1.84
N SER A 53 -7.53 -15.39 -2.51
CA SER A 53 -7.39 -15.73 -3.94
C SER A 53 -7.47 -14.53 -4.89
N LYS A 54 -7.84 -13.34 -4.42
CA LYS A 54 -7.82 -12.09 -5.18
C LYS A 54 -6.52 -11.30 -5.02
N ILE A 55 -5.59 -11.78 -4.20
CA ILE A 55 -4.27 -11.18 -4.07
C ILE A 55 -3.49 -11.44 -5.36
N ASN A 56 -3.03 -10.36 -5.98
CA ASN A 56 -2.16 -10.41 -7.15
C ASN A 56 -0.91 -9.55 -7.00
N LYS A 57 -0.84 -8.72 -5.96
CA LYS A 57 0.36 -7.95 -5.60
C LYS A 57 0.59 -7.99 -4.09
N VAL A 58 1.86 -8.12 -3.72
CA VAL A 58 2.32 -8.08 -2.33
C VAL A 58 3.48 -7.10 -2.24
N PHE A 59 3.45 -6.23 -1.24
CA PHE A 59 4.49 -5.24 -0.97
C PHE A 59 5.00 -5.47 0.45
N ILE A 60 6.26 -5.86 0.58
CA ILE A 60 6.93 -6.10 1.86
C ILE A 60 7.83 -4.92 2.18
N SER A 61 7.56 -4.26 3.28
CA SER A 61 8.32 -3.07 3.70
C SER A 61 9.74 -3.41 4.13
N HIS A 62 9.90 -4.44 4.94
CA HIS A 62 11.17 -4.93 5.44
C HIS A 62 11.08 -6.40 5.89
N LEU A 63 12.21 -7.00 6.30
CA LEU A 63 12.29 -8.45 6.54
C LEU A 63 12.20 -8.86 8.02
N HIS A 64 11.68 -8.02 8.92
CA HIS A 64 11.33 -8.51 10.26
C HIS A 64 10.16 -9.49 10.20
N GLY A 65 10.13 -10.43 11.15
CA GLY A 65 9.18 -11.55 11.13
C GLY A 65 7.72 -11.10 11.15
N ASP A 66 7.40 -10.08 11.94
CA ASP A 66 6.06 -9.51 12.05
C ASP A 66 5.58 -8.77 10.78
N HIS A 67 6.42 -8.71 9.73
CA HIS A 67 6.08 -8.19 8.41
C HIS A 67 6.18 -9.23 7.28
N VAL A 68 6.86 -10.38 7.49
CA VAL A 68 7.11 -11.31 6.38
C VAL A 68 6.87 -12.78 6.69
N PHE A 69 6.84 -13.22 7.95
CA PHE A 69 6.78 -14.65 8.28
C PHE A 69 5.44 -15.33 7.91
N GLY A 70 4.37 -14.58 7.72
CA GLY A 70 3.11 -15.11 7.24
C GLY A 70 3.06 -15.41 5.74
N LEU A 71 4.00 -14.84 4.96
CA LEU A 71 3.91 -14.85 3.51
C LEU A 71 3.98 -16.25 2.88
N PRO A 72 4.92 -17.14 3.23
CA PRO A 72 4.95 -18.49 2.65
C PRO A 72 3.65 -19.26 2.89
N GLY A 73 3.13 -19.23 4.12
CA GLY A 73 1.87 -19.88 4.48
C GLY A 73 0.65 -19.31 3.75
N LEU A 74 0.61 -17.98 3.57
CA LEU A 74 -0.45 -17.33 2.81
C LEU A 74 -0.43 -17.73 1.33
N LEU A 75 0.74 -17.82 0.69
CA LEU A 75 0.87 -18.29 -0.69
C LEU A 75 0.33 -19.72 -0.85
N CYS A 76 0.62 -20.61 0.09
CA CYS A 76 0.04 -21.95 0.10
C CYS A 76 -1.49 -21.91 0.23
N THR A 77 -2.04 -21.03 1.08
CA THR A 77 -3.48 -20.85 1.24
C THR A 77 -4.15 -20.30 -0.02
N ILE A 78 -3.54 -19.32 -0.67
CA ILE A 78 -4.02 -18.82 -1.98
C ILE A 78 -4.12 -19.97 -2.95
N SER A 79 -3.07 -20.81 -3.03
CA SER A 79 -3.02 -21.97 -3.91
C SER A 79 -4.18 -22.95 -3.66
N LEU A 80 -4.46 -23.28 -2.41
CA LEU A 80 -5.56 -24.19 -2.05
C LEU A 80 -6.95 -23.63 -2.38
N ASN A 81 -7.11 -22.32 -2.46
CA ASN A 81 -8.36 -21.65 -2.78
C ASN A 81 -8.54 -21.31 -4.27
N LEU A 82 -7.55 -21.65 -5.10
CA LEU A 82 -7.66 -21.49 -6.55
C LEU A 82 -8.36 -22.70 -7.18
N ASN A 83 -9.11 -22.43 -8.24
CA ASN A 83 -9.66 -23.45 -9.13
C ASN A 83 -9.12 -23.17 -10.55
N PRO A 84 -7.90 -23.65 -10.87
CA PRO A 84 -7.29 -23.38 -12.17
C PRO A 84 -8.16 -23.95 -13.28
N GLN A 85 -8.40 -23.13 -14.32
CA GLN A 85 -9.08 -23.59 -15.52
C GLN A 85 -8.03 -24.14 -16.50
N PRO A 86 -8.28 -25.30 -17.14
CA PRO A 86 -7.30 -25.95 -18.02
C PRO A 86 -6.80 -25.07 -19.17
N ASP A 87 -7.67 -24.20 -19.68
CA ASP A 87 -7.40 -23.36 -20.85
C ASP A 87 -6.93 -21.94 -20.54
N GLN A 88 -6.71 -21.62 -19.26
CA GLN A 88 -6.23 -20.31 -18.84
C GLN A 88 -4.80 -20.41 -18.30
N PRO A 89 -3.93 -19.44 -18.65
CA PRO A 89 -2.60 -19.39 -18.05
C PRO A 89 -2.73 -19.20 -16.52
N PRO A 90 -1.85 -19.84 -15.74
CA PRO A 90 -1.87 -19.67 -14.29
C PRO A 90 -1.70 -18.19 -13.93
N SER A 91 -2.48 -17.74 -12.95
CA SER A 91 -2.34 -16.41 -12.39
C SER A 91 -0.91 -16.18 -11.87
N CYS A 92 -0.48 -14.93 -11.82
CA CYS A 92 0.81 -14.57 -11.25
C CYS A 92 0.61 -13.58 -10.12
N VAL A 93 1.34 -13.79 -9.01
CA VAL A 93 1.42 -12.84 -7.90
C VAL A 93 2.78 -12.14 -7.97
N ASP A 94 2.76 -10.82 -8.15
CA ASP A 94 3.96 -10.00 -8.11
C ASP A 94 4.26 -9.57 -6.67
N ILE A 95 5.48 -9.85 -6.19
CA ILE A 95 5.90 -9.60 -4.81
C ILE A 95 7.06 -8.61 -4.85
N TYR A 96 6.89 -7.47 -4.21
CA TYR A 96 7.87 -6.39 -4.14
C TYR A 96 8.39 -6.28 -2.71
N GLY A 97 9.69 -6.07 -2.54
CA GLY A 97 10.25 -5.85 -1.22
C GLY A 97 11.77 -5.75 -1.24
N PRO A 98 12.41 -5.68 -0.06
CA PRO A 98 13.86 -5.49 0.02
C PRO A 98 14.63 -6.71 -0.48
N ARG A 99 15.89 -6.46 -0.79
CA ARG A 99 16.87 -7.51 -1.09
C ARG A 99 16.86 -8.59 -0.02
N GLY A 100 16.89 -9.87 -0.44
CA GLY A 100 16.82 -11.05 0.43
C GLY A 100 15.45 -11.73 0.46
N LEU A 101 14.37 -11.01 0.09
CA LEU A 101 13.01 -11.55 0.06
C LEU A 101 12.87 -12.73 -0.90
N ARG A 102 13.51 -12.66 -2.06
CA ARG A 102 13.51 -13.74 -3.06
C ARG A 102 14.09 -15.04 -2.48
N ARG A 103 15.25 -14.93 -1.85
CA ARG A 103 15.90 -16.08 -1.21
C ARG A 103 15.05 -16.65 -0.07
N PHE A 104 14.51 -15.77 0.78
CA PHE A 104 13.64 -16.19 1.87
C PHE A 104 12.46 -17.04 1.38
N LEU A 105 11.71 -16.57 0.37
CA LEU A 105 10.58 -17.30 -0.18
C LEU A 105 11.00 -18.59 -0.87
N ARG A 106 12.05 -18.53 -1.67
CA ARG A 106 12.56 -19.69 -2.41
C ARG A 106 12.96 -20.82 -1.46
N VAL A 107 13.77 -20.51 -0.44
CA VAL A 107 14.20 -21.49 0.57
C VAL A 107 13.00 -22.02 1.38
N ALA A 108 12.08 -21.15 1.78
CA ALA A 108 10.90 -21.58 2.54
C ALA A 108 10.03 -22.56 1.74
N LEU A 109 9.75 -22.29 0.47
CA LEU A 109 8.92 -23.13 -0.39
C LEU A 109 9.65 -24.42 -0.80
N GLU A 110 10.96 -24.36 -1.06
CA GLU A 110 11.78 -25.51 -1.44
C GLU A 110 11.90 -26.52 -0.29
N ILE A 111 12.34 -26.09 0.90
CA ILE A 111 12.53 -26.98 2.05
C ILE A 111 11.20 -27.60 2.50
N SER A 112 10.11 -26.85 2.43
CA SER A 112 8.76 -27.35 2.76
C SER A 112 8.14 -28.20 1.66
N SER A 113 8.82 -28.34 0.49
CA SER A 113 8.28 -29.01 -0.71
C SER A 113 6.90 -28.49 -1.12
N SER A 114 6.66 -27.19 -0.90
CA SER A 114 5.38 -26.56 -1.20
C SER A 114 5.21 -26.42 -2.71
N GLN A 115 4.03 -26.82 -3.21
CA GLN A 115 3.65 -26.66 -4.61
C GLN A 115 2.52 -25.65 -4.71
N LEU A 116 2.69 -24.64 -5.57
CA LEU A 116 1.69 -23.62 -5.81
C LEU A 116 0.97 -23.87 -7.14
N LEU A 117 -0.34 -23.60 -7.20
CA LEU A 117 -1.15 -23.69 -8.41
C LEU A 117 -1.13 -22.40 -9.26
N PHE A 118 -0.26 -21.46 -8.90
CA PHE A 118 -0.05 -20.20 -9.60
C PHE A 118 1.45 -19.88 -9.67
N SER A 119 1.81 -18.93 -10.51
CA SER A 119 3.19 -18.43 -10.57
C SER A 119 3.35 -17.21 -9.67
N TYR A 120 4.57 -16.99 -9.17
CA TYR A 120 4.93 -15.75 -8.48
C TYR A 120 6.23 -15.17 -9.03
N ALA A 121 6.41 -13.86 -8.89
CA ALA A 121 7.66 -13.19 -9.23
C ALA A 121 8.07 -12.26 -8.08
N VAL A 122 9.35 -12.32 -7.66
CA VAL A 122 9.86 -11.46 -6.59
C VAL A 122 10.71 -10.35 -7.20
N HIS A 123 10.27 -9.12 -7.01
CA HIS A 123 10.95 -7.90 -7.45
C HIS A 123 11.64 -7.26 -6.24
N GLU A 124 12.97 -7.32 -6.22
CA GLU A 124 13.74 -6.80 -5.09
C GLU A 124 14.17 -5.36 -5.31
N LEU A 125 13.95 -4.53 -4.29
CA LEU A 125 14.45 -3.17 -4.23
C LEU A 125 15.91 -3.19 -3.77
N GLU A 126 16.78 -2.51 -4.51
CA GLU A 126 18.17 -2.34 -4.13
C GLU A 126 18.25 -1.51 -2.84
N THR A 127 18.90 -2.06 -1.83
CA THR A 127 19.06 -1.39 -0.53
C THR A 127 20.29 -0.50 -0.53
N SER A 128 20.24 0.60 0.21
CA SER A 128 21.38 1.51 0.41
C SER A 128 21.88 1.44 1.87
N ASP A 129 23.16 1.73 2.04
CA ASP A 129 23.86 1.60 3.33
C ASP A 129 23.35 2.56 4.40
N ASP A 130 22.65 3.63 4.02
CA ASP A 130 22.06 4.63 4.91
C ASP A 130 20.71 4.24 5.50
N GLN A 131 20.10 3.12 5.07
CA GLN A 131 18.79 2.69 5.53
C GLN A 131 18.78 2.00 6.90
N CYS A 132 19.92 1.50 7.35
CA CYS A 132 20.03 0.79 8.62
C CYS A 132 21.47 0.81 9.15
N PRO A 133 21.66 0.52 10.46
CA PRO A 133 22.99 0.32 11.02
C PRO A 133 23.72 -0.85 10.36
N VAL A 134 25.04 -0.91 10.52
CA VAL A 134 25.89 -1.93 9.87
C VAL A 134 25.44 -3.35 10.23
N GLU A 135 25.00 -3.58 11.45
CA GLU A 135 24.54 -4.86 11.99
C GLU A 135 23.23 -5.34 11.34
N GLY A 136 22.44 -4.40 10.81
CA GLY A 136 21.18 -4.70 10.11
C GLY A 136 21.32 -4.97 8.62
N ARG A 137 22.53 -4.83 8.09
CA ARG A 137 22.79 -5.05 6.65
C ARG A 137 22.89 -6.52 6.32
N LEU A 138 22.22 -6.90 5.24
CA LEU A 138 22.38 -8.26 4.73
C LEU A 138 23.79 -8.48 4.21
N SER A 139 24.38 -9.62 4.58
CA SER A 139 25.66 -10.05 4.03
C SER A 139 25.59 -10.12 2.50
N PRO A 140 26.67 -9.73 1.78
CA PRO A 140 26.79 -9.93 0.34
C PRO A 140 26.55 -11.37 -0.12
N GLU A 141 26.85 -12.35 0.72
CA GLU A 141 26.67 -13.79 0.45
C GLU A 141 25.19 -14.20 0.33
N VAL A 142 24.27 -13.42 0.89
CA VAL A 142 22.81 -13.61 0.70
C VAL A 142 22.39 -13.32 -0.74
N ASN A 143 23.28 -12.72 -1.52
CA ASN A 143 23.02 -12.29 -2.89
C ASN A 143 23.45 -13.36 -3.91
N THR A 144 22.91 -14.55 -3.82
CA THR A 144 23.22 -15.59 -4.81
C THR A 144 22.35 -15.39 -6.04
N SER A 145 22.93 -14.70 -7.04
CA SER A 145 22.36 -14.58 -8.39
C SER A 145 22.27 -15.92 -9.13
N ASN A 146 22.85 -16.97 -8.57
CA ASN A 146 22.97 -18.30 -9.17
C ASN A 146 21.98 -19.34 -8.61
N ASP A 147 21.07 -18.94 -7.70
CA ASP A 147 20.07 -19.87 -7.19
C ASP A 147 19.09 -20.25 -8.29
N THR A 148 18.87 -21.54 -8.46
CA THR A 148 17.84 -22.07 -9.37
C THR A 148 16.47 -21.56 -8.92
N LEU A 149 15.66 -21.11 -9.88
CA LEU A 149 14.29 -20.67 -9.60
C LEU A 149 13.45 -21.83 -9.06
N HIS A 150 12.58 -21.53 -8.08
CA HIS A 150 11.56 -22.50 -7.68
C HIS A 150 10.64 -22.80 -8.90
N PRO A 151 10.08 -24.02 -9.06
CA PRO A 151 9.29 -24.40 -10.24
C PRO A 151 8.15 -23.44 -10.60
N GLN A 152 7.55 -22.77 -9.63
CA GLN A 152 6.48 -21.77 -9.84
C GLN A 152 6.98 -20.32 -9.83
N GLU A 153 8.28 -20.11 -9.59
CA GLU A 153 8.87 -18.77 -9.60
C GLU A 153 9.14 -18.31 -11.05
N ARG A 154 8.71 -17.11 -11.37
CA ARG A 154 9.10 -16.41 -12.60
C ARG A 154 10.25 -15.45 -12.29
N PRO A 155 11.11 -15.16 -13.27
CA PRO A 155 12.17 -14.16 -13.09
C PRO A 155 11.58 -12.82 -12.64
N GLY A 156 12.01 -12.33 -11.48
CA GLY A 156 11.69 -10.99 -10.99
C GLY A 156 12.77 -9.97 -11.37
N ARG A 157 12.49 -8.69 -11.13
CA ARG A 157 13.41 -7.58 -11.41
C ARG A 157 14.19 -7.22 -10.14
N THR A 158 15.40 -6.69 -10.31
CA THR A 158 16.06 -5.86 -9.30
C THR A 158 15.78 -4.40 -9.65
N ILE A 159 15.13 -3.68 -8.76
CA ILE A 159 14.67 -2.31 -8.98
C ILE A 159 15.65 -1.37 -8.28
N LYS A 160 16.24 -0.47 -9.05
CA LYS A 160 17.20 0.51 -8.57
C LYS A 160 16.51 1.80 -8.17
N LEU A 161 17.16 2.53 -7.27
CA LEU A 161 16.77 3.89 -6.94
C LEU A 161 16.95 4.79 -8.16
N ASP A 162 15.91 5.51 -8.50
CA ASP A 162 15.97 6.59 -9.50
C ASP A 162 16.51 7.85 -8.82
N SER A 163 17.71 8.28 -9.21
CA SER A 163 18.39 9.43 -8.63
C SER A 163 17.65 10.76 -8.81
N ASP A 164 16.85 10.90 -9.87
CA ASP A 164 16.16 12.15 -10.18
C ASP A 164 14.93 12.34 -9.30
N THR A 165 14.24 11.23 -9.00
CA THR A 165 13.03 11.24 -8.18
C THR A 165 13.28 10.83 -6.75
N ASP A 166 14.42 10.23 -6.44
CA ASP A 166 14.77 9.59 -5.16
C ASP A 166 13.71 8.56 -4.74
N CYS A 167 13.20 7.81 -5.71
CA CYS A 167 12.17 6.78 -5.54
C CYS A 167 12.51 5.54 -6.36
N TYR A 168 11.87 4.43 -6.04
CA TYR A 168 11.87 3.21 -6.83
C TYR A 168 10.57 3.13 -7.62
N ASN A 169 10.66 3.01 -8.95
CA ASN A 169 9.49 2.88 -9.82
C ASN A 169 9.08 1.41 -9.92
N LEU A 170 8.01 1.02 -9.25
CA LEU A 170 7.54 -0.37 -9.17
C LEU A 170 6.59 -0.71 -10.31
N ILE A 171 5.52 0.06 -10.43
CA ILE A 171 4.44 -0.13 -11.39
C ILE A 171 4.10 1.22 -12.01
N ASP A 172 3.93 1.21 -13.32
CA ASP A 172 3.36 2.33 -14.08
C ASP A 172 2.50 1.73 -15.19
N ASP A 173 1.23 1.49 -14.89
CA ASP A 173 0.26 0.91 -15.82
C ASP A 173 -0.83 1.91 -16.23
N LYS A 174 -1.89 1.45 -16.85
CA LYS A 174 -2.99 2.33 -17.32
C LYS A 174 -3.78 2.99 -16.19
N GLN A 175 -3.76 2.40 -14.98
CA GLN A 175 -4.63 2.79 -13.87
C GLN A 175 -3.84 3.34 -12.69
N PHE A 176 -2.62 2.81 -12.43
CA PHE A 176 -1.87 3.11 -11.23
C PHE A 176 -0.40 3.42 -11.51
N VAL A 177 0.14 4.29 -10.69
CA VAL A 177 1.59 4.47 -10.50
C VAL A 177 1.91 4.04 -9.08
N VAL A 178 2.85 3.10 -8.91
CA VAL A 178 3.31 2.65 -7.60
C VAL A 178 4.79 2.90 -7.48
N LYS A 179 5.17 3.59 -6.41
CA LYS A 179 6.56 3.90 -6.08
C LYS A 179 6.88 3.41 -4.67
N ALA A 180 8.16 3.13 -4.44
CA ALA A 180 8.69 2.96 -3.09
C ALA A 180 9.71 4.07 -2.80
N PHE A 181 9.93 4.32 -1.51
CA PHE A 181 10.91 5.28 -1.00
C PHE A 181 11.59 4.72 0.24
N ARG A 182 12.77 5.25 0.56
CA ARG A 182 13.63 4.72 1.62
C ARG A 182 13.22 5.22 3.00
N LEU A 183 13.30 4.31 3.95
CA LEU A 183 13.07 4.58 5.39
C LEU A 183 14.28 4.09 6.18
N TYR A 184 14.53 4.71 7.34
CA TYR A 184 15.56 4.27 8.26
C TYR A 184 14.96 3.40 9.37
N HIS A 185 15.46 2.20 9.50
CA HIS A 185 15.07 1.24 10.53
C HIS A 185 16.27 0.35 10.90
N ARG A 186 16.08 -0.64 11.78
CA ARG A 186 17.14 -1.60 12.16
C ARG A 186 17.57 -2.52 11.02
N VAL A 187 16.75 -2.68 10.01
CA VAL A 187 17.05 -3.32 8.72
C VAL A 187 16.51 -2.42 7.61
N SER A 188 16.96 -2.61 6.38
CA SER A 188 16.48 -1.80 5.25
C SER A 188 14.96 -1.85 5.14
N SER A 189 14.32 -0.69 5.26
CA SER A 189 12.86 -0.52 5.25
C SER A 189 12.42 0.44 4.15
N PHE A 190 11.20 0.24 3.66
CA PHE A 190 10.60 0.98 2.56
C PHE A 190 9.17 1.42 2.89
N GLY A 191 8.81 2.59 2.39
CA GLY A 191 7.43 3.00 2.26
C GLY A 191 6.97 2.89 0.82
N PHE A 192 5.66 2.83 0.61
CA PHE A 192 5.04 2.69 -0.70
C PHE A 192 3.99 3.77 -0.92
N SER A 193 3.93 4.31 -2.15
CA SER A 193 2.83 5.15 -2.59
C SER A 193 2.12 4.50 -3.76
N VAL A 194 0.80 4.44 -3.68
CA VAL A 194 -0.09 3.99 -4.75
C VAL A 194 -0.92 5.18 -5.19
N GLU A 195 -0.70 5.61 -6.42
CA GLU A 195 -1.44 6.72 -7.02
C GLU A 195 -2.29 6.22 -8.19
N GLU A 196 -3.59 6.41 -8.09
CA GLU A 196 -4.51 6.18 -9.19
C GLU A 196 -4.36 7.31 -10.21
N LYS A 197 -4.19 6.96 -11.48
CA LYS A 197 -4.09 7.95 -12.57
C LYS A 197 -5.39 8.71 -12.74
N GLU A 198 -5.30 9.94 -13.19
CA GLU A 198 -6.48 10.75 -13.52
C GLU A 198 -7.35 10.03 -14.56
N ARG A 199 -8.65 10.16 -14.39
CA ARG A 199 -9.63 9.63 -15.33
C ARG A 199 -10.28 10.77 -16.10
N PRO A 200 -10.57 10.57 -17.38
CA PRO A 200 -11.37 11.53 -18.14
C PRO A 200 -12.67 11.85 -17.40
N GLY A 201 -13.07 13.09 -17.42
CA GLY A 201 -14.33 13.53 -16.88
C GLY A 201 -15.51 12.77 -17.50
N ARG A 202 -16.66 12.87 -16.87
CA ARG A 202 -17.91 12.33 -17.45
C ARG A 202 -18.34 13.20 -18.61
N LEU A 203 -19.01 12.59 -19.58
CA LEU A 203 -19.71 13.36 -20.59
C LEU A 203 -20.82 14.19 -19.92
N ASN A 204 -20.84 15.48 -20.20
CA ASN A 204 -21.95 16.35 -19.81
C ASN A 204 -23.17 16.04 -20.69
N THR A 205 -23.92 15.03 -20.25
CA THR A 205 -25.06 14.52 -21.00
C THR A 205 -26.19 15.54 -21.13
N ASP A 206 -26.30 16.47 -20.22
CA ASP A 206 -27.34 17.49 -20.25
C ASP A 206 -27.01 18.56 -21.30
N MET A 207 -25.77 19.01 -21.36
CA MET A 207 -25.28 19.86 -22.43
C MET A 207 -25.43 19.21 -23.80
N LEU A 208 -25.12 17.91 -23.92
CA LEU A 208 -25.26 17.17 -25.19
C LEU A 208 -26.73 17.10 -25.62
N LYS A 209 -27.69 16.91 -24.72
CA LYS A 209 -29.12 16.95 -25.00
C LYS A 209 -29.57 18.32 -25.45
N GLU A 210 -29.10 19.39 -24.78
CA GLU A 210 -29.39 20.78 -25.18
C GLU A 210 -28.88 21.09 -26.60
N LEU A 211 -27.78 20.49 -26.99
CA LEU A 211 -27.21 20.56 -28.34
C LEU A 211 -27.92 19.65 -29.36
N GLY A 212 -28.99 18.96 -28.98
CA GLY A 212 -29.79 18.09 -29.84
C GLY A 212 -29.22 16.71 -30.06
N LEU A 213 -28.12 16.31 -29.36
CA LEU A 213 -27.56 15.00 -29.46
C LEU A 213 -28.28 14.02 -28.54
N LYS A 214 -28.84 12.97 -29.10
CA LYS A 214 -29.44 11.89 -28.34
C LYS A 214 -28.37 10.89 -27.89
N PRO A 215 -28.56 10.23 -26.71
CA PRO A 215 -27.69 9.13 -26.29
C PRO A 215 -27.55 8.07 -27.39
N GLY A 216 -26.30 7.73 -27.72
CA GLY A 216 -26.03 6.79 -28.80
C GLY A 216 -24.53 6.67 -29.15
N PRO A 217 -24.18 6.08 -30.28
CA PRO A 217 -22.78 5.84 -30.69
C PRO A 217 -21.91 7.10 -30.72
N LEU A 218 -22.50 8.28 -31.00
CA LEU A 218 -21.78 9.55 -31.02
C LEU A 218 -21.22 9.94 -29.65
N TYR A 219 -21.90 9.56 -28.55
CA TYR A 219 -21.38 9.76 -27.20
C TYR A 219 -20.09 8.93 -26.96
N GLY A 220 -20.05 7.71 -27.51
CA GLY A 220 -18.86 6.86 -27.46
C GLY A 220 -17.68 7.48 -28.21
N ARG A 221 -17.94 8.03 -29.40
CA ARG A 221 -16.93 8.69 -30.23
C ARG A 221 -16.34 9.91 -29.53
N LEU A 222 -17.20 10.79 -29.00
CA LEU A 222 -16.78 11.96 -28.20
C LEU A 222 -15.95 11.55 -26.99
N LYS A 223 -16.38 10.51 -26.27
CA LYS A 223 -15.63 9.98 -25.11
C LYS A 223 -14.26 9.42 -25.46
N ASN A 224 -14.11 8.90 -26.67
CA ASN A 224 -12.86 8.32 -27.18
C ASN A 224 -11.93 9.34 -27.85
N GLY A 225 -12.26 10.64 -27.78
CA GLY A 225 -11.40 11.69 -28.30
C GLY A 225 -11.71 12.12 -29.74
N GLU A 226 -12.77 11.55 -30.37
CA GLU A 226 -13.17 11.93 -31.71
C GLU A 226 -14.04 13.19 -31.68
N SER A 227 -13.86 14.07 -32.70
CA SER A 227 -14.76 15.19 -32.92
C SER A 227 -16.03 14.76 -33.65
N VAL A 228 -17.15 15.40 -33.33
CA VAL A 228 -18.45 15.16 -33.94
C VAL A 228 -19.00 16.48 -34.50
N THR A 229 -19.42 16.46 -35.77
CA THR A 229 -20.07 17.62 -36.38
C THR A 229 -21.58 17.49 -36.21
N LEU A 230 -22.18 18.52 -35.62
CA LEU A 230 -23.65 18.65 -35.44
C LEU A 230 -24.34 18.99 -36.79
N GLU A 231 -25.64 18.76 -36.85
CA GLU A 231 -26.46 19.20 -38.00
C GLU A 231 -26.40 20.72 -38.24
N SER A 232 -26.14 21.49 -37.18
CA SER A 232 -25.91 22.94 -37.26
C SER A 232 -24.57 23.34 -37.88
N GLY A 233 -23.69 22.39 -38.24
CA GLY A 233 -22.34 22.63 -38.71
C GLY A 233 -21.30 22.87 -37.60
N ARG A 234 -21.70 22.94 -36.32
CA ARG A 234 -20.79 23.08 -35.18
C ARG A 234 -20.01 21.79 -34.94
N VAL A 235 -18.70 21.88 -34.82
CA VAL A 235 -17.84 20.76 -34.45
C VAL A 235 -17.72 20.74 -32.92
N LEU A 236 -18.09 19.62 -32.33
CA LEU A 236 -17.87 19.34 -30.91
C LEU A 236 -16.61 18.49 -30.75
N THR A 237 -15.74 18.91 -29.85
CA THR A 237 -14.56 18.15 -29.42
C THR A 237 -14.82 17.52 -28.05
N THR A 238 -13.99 16.56 -27.68
CA THR A 238 -14.04 15.94 -26.36
C THR A 238 -13.94 16.97 -25.23
N SER A 239 -13.08 17.99 -25.38
CA SER A 239 -12.90 19.06 -24.40
C SER A 239 -14.14 19.94 -24.18
N ASP A 240 -15.03 20.04 -25.18
CA ASP A 240 -16.23 20.87 -25.06
C ASP A 240 -17.33 20.18 -24.22
N VAL A 241 -17.27 18.86 -24.12
CA VAL A 241 -18.37 18.03 -23.59
C VAL A 241 -17.99 17.13 -22.41
N LEU A 242 -16.72 17.09 -22.02
CA LEU A 242 -16.30 16.40 -20.83
C LEU A 242 -16.30 17.35 -19.62
N GLU A 243 -16.80 16.84 -18.50
CA GLU A 243 -16.52 17.44 -17.20
C GLU A 243 -14.99 17.42 -16.93
N PRO A 244 -14.48 18.26 -16.02
CA PRO A 244 -13.08 18.22 -15.63
C PRO A 244 -12.62 16.80 -15.25
N PRO A 245 -11.36 16.43 -15.55
CA PRO A 245 -10.83 15.12 -15.20
C PRO A 245 -11.00 14.85 -13.70
N LEU A 246 -11.32 13.62 -13.35
CA LEU A 246 -11.40 13.19 -11.96
C LEU A 246 -9.99 12.88 -11.47
N LYS A 247 -9.51 13.62 -10.48
CA LYS A 247 -8.23 13.36 -9.84
C LYS A 247 -8.23 11.98 -9.21
N GLY A 248 -7.18 11.20 -9.46
CA GLY A 248 -6.98 9.90 -8.85
C GLY A 248 -6.79 9.98 -7.33
N ARG A 249 -6.98 8.85 -6.67
CA ARG A 249 -6.76 8.68 -5.23
C ARG A 249 -5.31 8.28 -4.98
N LYS A 250 -4.75 8.74 -3.85
CA LYS A 250 -3.39 8.41 -3.45
C LYS A 250 -3.37 7.83 -2.04
N VAL A 251 -2.77 6.65 -1.92
CA VAL A 251 -2.55 5.95 -0.66
C VAL A 251 -1.07 5.77 -0.43
N CYS A 252 -0.61 6.10 0.75
CA CYS A 252 0.78 5.89 1.16
C CYS A 252 0.82 4.99 2.39
N VAL A 253 1.70 3.99 2.35
CA VAL A 253 1.90 3.02 3.44
C VAL A 253 3.37 3.05 3.82
N PHE A 254 3.66 3.39 5.06
CA PHE A 254 5.01 3.40 5.61
C PHE A 254 5.29 2.06 6.30
N GLY A 255 6.46 1.49 6.04
CA GLY A 255 7.01 0.44 6.89
C GLY A 255 7.54 1.01 8.19
N ASP A 256 8.09 0.15 9.04
CA ASP A 256 8.71 0.58 10.30
C ASP A 256 9.87 1.53 10.05
N CYS A 257 9.92 2.60 10.80
CA CYS A 257 10.95 3.61 10.65
C CYS A 257 11.06 4.55 11.86
N SER A 258 12.29 4.97 12.15
CA SER A 258 12.53 6.10 13.02
C SER A 258 12.75 7.42 12.24
N SER A 259 12.91 7.33 10.91
CA SER A 259 12.99 8.50 10.04
C SER A 259 12.78 8.14 8.57
N THR A 260 12.44 9.15 7.78
CA THR A 260 12.46 9.09 6.30
C THR A 260 13.85 9.44 5.77
N LEU A 261 14.22 8.92 4.60
CA LEU A 261 15.50 9.22 3.96
C LEU A 261 15.27 9.94 2.64
N GLY A 262 16.07 10.97 2.41
CA GLY A 262 15.98 11.80 1.21
C GLY A 262 14.69 12.58 1.06
N GLU A 263 14.36 13.02 -0.15
CA GLU A 263 13.15 13.81 -0.46
C GLU A 263 12.11 13.00 -1.26
N GLY A 264 12.42 11.76 -1.60
CA GLY A 264 11.57 10.91 -2.42
C GLY A 264 10.19 10.68 -1.80
N PHE A 265 10.14 10.49 -0.48
CA PHE A 265 8.89 10.28 0.24
C PHE A 265 7.93 11.47 0.10
N LYS A 266 8.42 12.72 0.20
CA LYS A 266 7.57 13.91 0.02
C LYS A 266 6.96 13.93 -1.37
N ARG A 267 7.79 13.74 -2.42
CA ARG A 267 7.32 13.73 -3.81
C ARG A 267 6.29 12.61 -4.05
N ALA A 268 6.55 11.41 -3.51
CA ALA A 268 5.68 10.27 -3.68
C ALA A 268 4.35 10.41 -2.92
N CYS A 269 4.38 11.03 -1.72
CA CYS A 269 3.23 11.08 -0.80
C CYS A 269 2.48 12.41 -0.83
N GLN A 270 2.96 13.43 -1.55
CA GLN A 270 2.33 14.75 -1.61
C GLN A 270 0.85 14.67 -1.95
N GLY A 271 0.01 15.26 -1.09
CA GLY A 271 -1.45 15.32 -1.24
C GLY A 271 -2.14 13.97 -1.09
N ALA A 272 -1.55 13.04 -0.33
CA ALA A 272 -2.12 11.72 -0.07
C ALA A 272 -3.54 11.82 0.51
N ASP A 273 -4.47 11.01 -0.01
CA ASP A 273 -5.80 10.89 0.56
C ASP A 273 -5.77 10.11 1.88
N VAL A 274 -4.92 9.08 1.94
CA VAL A 274 -4.65 8.30 3.15
C VAL A 274 -3.15 8.04 3.25
N LEU A 275 -2.57 8.37 4.39
CA LEU A 275 -1.20 8.06 4.77
C LEU A 275 -1.25 7.16 6.01
N VAL A 276 -0.77 5.93 5.88
CA VAL A 276 -0.66 4.95 6.96
C VAL A 276 0.76 4.97 7.48
N HIS A 277 0.94 5.22 8.77
CA HIS A 277 2.26 5.34 9.41
C HIS A 277 2.27 4.66 10.77
N GLU A 278 3.39 4.03 11.11
CA GLU A 278 3.56 3.45 12.43
C GLU A 278 3.55 4.52 13.53
N ALA A 279 3.09 4.14 14.71
CA ALA A 279 3.21 4.90 15.95
C ALA A 279 3.35 3.89 17.11
N THR A 280 4.50 3.23 17.14
CA THR A 280 4.72 2.06 18.00
C THR A 280 4.71 2.44 19.48
N LEU A 281 5.22 3.62 19.84
CA LEU A 281 5.29 4.11 21.20
C LEU A 281 4.80 5.57 21.29
N GLU A 282 4.29 5.97 22.44
CA GLU A 282 3.90 7.35 22.74
C GLU A 282 5.08 8.32 22.74
N ASP A 283 4.80 9.62 22.59
CA ASP A 283 5.83 10.68 22.54
C ASP A 283 6.71 10.74 23.78
N GLY A 284 6.17 10.40 24.96
CA GLY A 284 6.95 10.30 26.21
C GLY A 284 8.04 9.23 26.20
N GLN A 285 7.99 8.31 25.21
CA GLN A 285 9.00 7.26 25.00
C GLN A 285 9.81 7.47 23.70
N HIS A 286 9.96 8.72 23.27
CA HIS A 286 10.61 9.08 21.99
C HIS A 286 12.02 8.49 21.85
N GLU A 287 12.90 8.63 22.85
CA GLU A 287 14.26 8.08 22.79
C GLU A 287 14.23 6.56 22.59
N LYS A 288 13.37 5.88 23.34
CA LYS A 288 13.20 4.43 23.21
C LYS A 288 12.64 4.03 21.82
N ALA A 289 11.73 4.83 21.26
CA ALA A 289 11.22 4.59 19.91
C ALA A 289 12.37 4.66 18.90
N ILE A 290 13.18 5.71 18.93
CA ILE A 290 14.34 5.89 18.05
C ILE A 290 15.35 4.75 18.21
N ASP A 291 15.72 4.37 19.43
CA ASP A 291 16.68 3.29 19.71
C ASP A 291 16.24 1.94 19.15
N HIS A 292 14.93 1.69 19.11
CA HIS A 292 14.35 0.51 18.50
C HIS A 292 14.02 0.66 17.01
N GLY A 293 14.32 1.82 16.43
CA GLY A 293 14.08 2.11 15.01
C GLY A 293 12.62 2.42 14.67
N HIS A 294 11.82 2.89 15.62
CA HIS A 294 10.40 3.16 15.48
C HIS A 294 10.05 4.65 15.62
N SER A 295 8.80 4.97 15.28
CA SER A 295 8.23 6.31 15.38
C SER A 295 7.24 6.45 16.53
N THR A 296 7.03 7.71 16.92
CA THR A 296 5.95 8.15 17.83
C THR A 296 4.83 8.85 17.03
N PRO A 297 3.65 9.09 17.65
CA PRO A 297 2.55 9.79 17.00
C PRO A 297 2.93 11.16 16.44
N SER A 298 3.73 11.95 17.17
CA SER A 298 4.17 13.27 16.70
C SER A 298 5.09 13.17 15.48
N MET A 299 5.93 12.13 15.39
CA MET A 299 6.77 11.90 14.23
C MET A 299 5.91 11.52 12.99
N ALA A 300 4.95 10.63 13.17
CA ALA A 300 4.00 10.27 12.12
C ALA A 300 3.18 11.49 11.63
N ALA A 301 2.74 12.32 12.57
CA ALA A 301 2.01 13.55 12.28
C ALA A 301 2.86 14.58 11.52
N ALA A 302 4.15 14.71 11.85
CA ALA A 302 5.07 15.57 11.13
C ALA A 302 5.25 15.13 9.66
N VAL A 303 5.33 13.82 9.42
CA VAL A 303 5.38 13.26 8.05
C VAL A 303 4.07 13.54 7.30
N ALA A 304 2.93 13.33 7.94
CA ALA A 304 1.62 13.60 7.32
C ALA A 304 1.46 15.09 6.96
N LEU A 305 1.93 16.00 7.82
CA LEU A 305 1.94 17.43 7.57
C LEU A 305 2.85 17.80 6.39
N ALA A 306 4.07 17.24 6.35
CA ALA A 306 5.03 17.48 5.27
C ALA A 306 4.53 16.98 3.91
N CYS A 307 3.67 15.96 3.90
CA CYS A 307 3.05 15.39 2.70
C CYS A 307 1.67 15.99 2.38
N GLU A 308 1.15 16.93 3.18
CA GLU A 308 -0.21 17.48 3.05
C GLU A 308 -1.28 16.37 2.96
N ALA A 309 -1.13 15.34 3.78
CA ALA A 309 -2.05 14.22 3.79
C ALA A 309 -3.41 14.61 4.36
N ARG A 310 -4.50 14.10 3.77
CA ARG A 310 -5.88 14.37 4.26
C ARG A 310 -6.24 13.54 5.48
N THR A 311 -5.76 12.30 5.52
CA THR A 311 -6.00 11.38 6.62
C THR A 311 -4.70 10.70 6.99
N LEU A 312 -4.32 10.80 8.25
CA LEU A 312 -3.26 10.02 8.87
C LEU A 312 -3.89 8.83 9.60
N VAL A 313 -3.47 7.61 9.26
CA VAL A 313 -3.86 6.41 9.99
C VAL A 313 -2.66 5.92 10.75
N LEU A 314 -2.76 5.92 12.07
CA LEU A 314 -1.73 5.36 12.95
C LEU A 314 -1.97 3.86 13.10
N TYR A 315 -0.89 3.08 13.00
CA TYR A 315 -0.94 1.61 13.15
C TYR A 315 0.37 1.09 13.77
N HIS A 316 0.58 -0.20 13.79
CA HIS A 316 1.78 -0.86 14.30
C HIS A 316 2.04 -0.51 15.78
N PHE A 317 0.99 -0.62 16.59
CA PHE A 317 1.06 -0.27 18.01
C PHE A 317 1.78 -1.34 18.82
N SER A 318 2.60 -0.92 19.79
CA SER A 318 3.11 -1.83 20.80
C SER A 318 1.96 -2.59 21.48
N GLN A 319 2.14 -3.88 21.74
CA GLN A 319 1.12 -4.75 22.33
C GLN A 319 0.60 -4.27 23.70
N ARG A 320 1.25 -3.29 24.32
CA ARG A 320 0.76 -2.63 25.54
C ARG A 320 -0.51 -1.81 25.30
N TYR A 321 -0.69 -1.25 24.09
CA TYR A 321 -1.85 -0.46 23.70
C TYR A 321 -2.96 -1.37 23.16
N LYS A 322 -3.82 -1.82 24.06
CA LYS A 322 -4.95 -2.64 23.66
C LYS A 322 -5.96 -1.84 22.80
N PRO A 323 -6.71 -2.49 21.90
CA PRO A 323 -7.86 -1.86 21.26
C PRO A 323 -8.81 -1.25 22.28
N GLU A 324 -9.38 -0.07 21.97
CA GLU A 324 -10.22 0.68 22.91
C GLU A 324 -11.34 -0.16 23.55
N PRO A 325 -12.08 -1.03 22.82
CA PRO A 325 -13.13 -1.86 23.42
C PRO A 325 -12.62 -2.93 24.39
N LEU A 326 -11.33 -3.27 24.34
CA LEU A 326 -10.71 -4.34 25.15
C LEU A 326 -9.86 -3.79 26.31
N ARG A 327 -9.79 -2.46 26.45
CA ARG A 327 -9.00 -1.80 27.49
C ARG A 327 -9.58 -2.02 28.88
N GLN A 328 -8.70 -2.25 29.84
CA GLN A 328 -9.03 -2.38 31.26
C GLN A 328 -8.31 -1.31 32.08
N ASP A 329 -8.73 -1.11 33.34
CA ASP A 329 -8.04 -0.18 34.24
C ASP A 329 -6.57 -0.58 34.41
N GLY A 330 -5.67 0.39 34.19
CA GLY A 330 -4.22 0.19 34.23
C GLY A 330 -3.57 -0.17 32.89
N ASP A 331 -4.34 -0.41 31.82
CA ASP A 331 -3.77 -0.54 30.47
C ASP A 331 -3.37 0.84 29.89
N ASP A 332 -2.32 0.86 29.09
CA ASP A 332 -1.92 2.06 28.34
C ASP A 332 -3.02 2.47 27.35
N ASP A 333 -3.29 3.77 27.28
CA ASP A 333 -4.40 4.29 26.48
C ASP A 333 -4.00 4.56 25.02
N VAL A 334 -4.46 3.72 24.11
CA VAL A 334 -4.22 3.91 22.68
C VAL A 334 -4.77 5.26 22.15
N THR A 335 -5.79 5.83 22.81
CA THR A 335 -6.36 7.12 22.37
C THR A 335 -5.43 8.30 22.63
N GLU A 336 -4.47 8.17 23.59
CA GLU A 336 -3.42 9.16 23.79
C GLU A 336 -2.51 9.31 22.58
N LEU A 337 -2.23 8.21 21.88
CA LEU A 337 -1.45 8.25 20.63
C LEU A 337 -2.15 9.13 19.58
N ARG A 338 -3.48 9.04 19.46
CA ARG A 338 -4.26 9.90 18.57
C ARG A 338 -4.17 11.37 19.00
N LYS A 339 -4.36 11.67 20.28
CA LYS A 339 -4.32 13.05 20.80
C LYS A 339 -2.95 13.71 20.56
N GLN A 340 -1.86 12.96 20.73
CA GLN A 340 -0.50 13.44 20.47
C GLN A 340 -0.33 13.82 18.98
N ALA A 341 -0.79 12.99 18.06
CA ALA A 341 -0.75 13.30 16.63
C ALA A 341 -1.67 14.49 16.28
N GLU A 342 -2.89 14.54 16.82
CA GLU A 342 -3.85 15.63 16.60
C GLU A 342 -3.30 16.99 17.07
N LEU A 343 -2.52 17.01 18.14
CA LEU A 343 -1.88 18.23 18.64
C LEU A 343 -0.92 18.82 17.59
N VAL A 344 -0.09 17.99 16.95
CA VAL A 344 0.84 18.42 15.89
C VAL A 344 0.09 18.87 14.65
N LEU A 345 -1.03 18.22 14.33
CA LEU A 345 -1.83 18.48 13.12
C LEU A 345 -2.88 19.57 13.32
N GLN A 346 -2.90 20.23 14.46
CA GLN A 346 -3.88 21.29 14.74
C GLN A 346 -3.85 22.38 13.66
N GLY A 347 -5.01 22.66 13.07
CA GLY A 347 -5.15 23.65 11.99
C GLY A 347 -4.76 23.19 10.58
N SER A 348 -4.21 21.99 10.40
CA SER A 348 -3.86 21.44 9.07
C SER A 348 -5.08 20.92 8.28
N GLY A 349 -6.15 20.54 8.96
CA GLY A 349 -7.30 19.85 8.37
C GLY A 349 -7.10 18.35 8.16
N THR A 350 -5.96 17.79 8.55
CA THR A 350 -5.67 16.36 8.50
C THR A 350 -6.45 15.60 9.58
N GLN A 351 -7.20 14.60 9.20
CA GLN A 351 -7.90 13.71 10.13
C GLN A 351 -6.95 12.62 10.64
N VAL A 352 -7.00 12.30 11.94
CA VAL A 352 -6.24 11.20 12.55
C VAL A 352 -7.17 10.04 12.88
N ILE A 353 -6.78 8.83 12.48
CA ILE A 353 -7.50 7.58 12.73
C ILE A 353 -6.55 6.59 13.39
N LEU A 354 -7.02 5.88 14.43
CA LEU A 354 -6.32 4.72 14.98
C LEU A 354 -6.76 3.47 14.21
N ALA A 355 -5.81 2.71 13.69
CA ALA A 355 -6.12 1.43 13.08
C ALA A 355 -6.48 0.38 14.13
N GLU A 356 -7.46 -0.43 13.80
CA GLU A 356 -7.81 -1.66 14.52
C GLU A 356 -7.90 -2.81 13.54
N ASP A 357 -7.69 -4.03 14.01
CA ASP A 357 -7.85 -5.21 13.19
C ASP A 357 -9.26 -5.25 12.60
N PHE A 358 -9.36 -5.51 11.31
CA PHE A 358 -10.57 -5.51 10.49
C PHE A 358 -11.22 -4.14 10.22
N LEU A 359 -10.62 -3.03 10.67
CA LEU A 359 -11.07 -1.71 10.24
C LEU A 359 -10.95 -1.60 8.72
N THR A 360 -12.05 -1.18 8.08
CA THR A 360 -12.07 -0.88 6.64
C THR A 360 -12.38 0.60 6.41
N LEU A 361 -11.46 1.28 5.72
CA LEU A 361 -11.56 2.71 5.38
C LEU A 361 -11.84 2.86 3.89
N PRO A 362 -13.02 3.34 3.49
CA PRO A 362 -13.30 3.67 2.10
C PRO A 362 -12.53 4.92 1.66
N ILE A 363 -11.93 4.87 0.47
CA ILE A 363 -11.24 6.01 -0.14
C ILE A 363 -12.10 6.54 -1.27
N THR A 364 -12.78 7.65 -1.01
CA THR A 364 -13.72 8.27 -1.96
C THR A 364 -12.99 9.14 -2.98
N LEU A 365 -13.46 9.11 -4.23
CA LEU A 365 -13.00 10.06 -5.24
C LEU A 365 -13.39 11.50 -4.81
N LYS A 366 -12.46 12.43 -4.98
CA LYS A 366 -12.75 13.85 -4.80
C LYS A 366 -13.80 14.25 -5.84
N LYS A 367 -14.95 14.74 -5.39
CA LYS A 367 -15.82 15.51 -6.28
C LYS A 367 -15.08 16.81 -6.58
N ASN A 368 -14.88 17.13 -7.86
CA ASN A 368 -14.47 18.47 -8.21
C ASN A 368 -15.58 19.39 -7.68
N LEU A 369 -15.28 20.10 -6.58
CA LEU A 369 -16.10 21.24 -6.21
C LEU A 369 -15.86 22.23 -7.34
N SER A 370 -16.84 22.32 -8.27
CA SER A 370 -16.93 23.43 -9.21
C SER A 370 -16.90 24.72 -8.38
N GLN A 371 -15.83 25.48 -8.54
CA GLN A 371 -15.75 26.87 -8.06
C GLN A 371 -16.89 27.70 -8.65
#